data_d9377c1983d73a76eca2a8df6f04ca46
#
_entry.id   d9377c1983d73a76eca2a8df6f04ca46
#
_cell.length_a   1.000
_cell.length_b   1.000
_cell.length_c   1.000
_cell.angle_alpha   90.00
_cell.angle_beta   90.00
_cell.angle_gamma   90.00
#
_symmetry.space_group_name_H-M   'P 1'
#
loop_
_entity.id
_entity.type
_entity.pdbx_description
1 polymer ?
#
loop_
_entity_poly.entity_id
_entity_poly.type
_entity_poly.pdbx_seq_one_letter_code
_entity_poly.pdbx_strand_id
1 'polypeptide(L)'
;MNVLEIQNVSKEYGNKKALNSVSIEVKEGRIFGLLGPNGAGKTTLIRIINQITAPDKGEILFSGEKFKRKHIQNIGYLPEERGLYKSMKVGEQCLYLAQLKGLPKNEAKQKIHHWFKKLNMMGWLNKKVEELSKGMAQKVQFVSTVIHQPKLIILDEPFTGFDPINSEIIKNEIIALKENGSTIILSTHRMESVEELCDDIALVNSGECILNGTVEEIKQNFKEHIFEVKYKGQLKGNIQHFETLSSSEGYAVFKAQDKEYTHTLIKQLVEQVDVISFNEKLPTINDVFIQSISNE
;
A
#
# COMPACT_ATOMS: atom_id res chain seq x y z
N MET A 1 14.69 -10.11 -7.69
CA MET A 1 15.62 -8.97 -7.80
C MET A 1 14.94 -7.73 -7.22
N ASN A 2 15.74 -6.73 -6.77
CA ASN A 2 15.18 -5.48 -6.30
C ASN A 2 15.05 -4.50 -7.47
N VAL A 3 13.88 -3.85 -7.61
CA VAL A 3 13.70 -2.76 -8.57
C VAL A 3 14.19 -1.45 -7.99
N LEU A 4 14.07 -1.27 -6.67
CA LEU A 4 14.51 -0.08 -5.96
C LEU A 4 15.19 -0.49 -4.65
N GLU A 5 16.34 0.10 -4.37
CA GLU A 5 17.03 -0.05 -3.11
C GLU A 5 17.35 1.35 -2.57
N ILE A 6 16.91 1.62 -1.37
CA ILE A 6 17.14 2.85 -0.63
C ILE A 6 18.12 2.51 0.47
N GLN A 7 19.30 3.15 0.47
CA GLN A 7 20.41 2.79 1.36
C GLN A 7 20.79 3.98 2.23
N ASN A 8 20.46 3.91 3.52
CA ASN A 8 20.80 4.89 4.56
C ASN A 8 20.44 6.34 4.19
N VAL A 9 19.28 6.54 3.54
CA VAL A 9 18.85 7.85 3.05
C VAL A 9 18.44 8.73 4.23
N SER A 10 19.07 9.91 4.30
CA SER A 10 18.73 10.96 5.28
C SER A 10 18.40 12.27 4.58
N LYS A 11 17.47 13.04 5.17
CA LYS A 11 17.06 14.36 4.68
C LYS A 11 16.67 15.27 5.81
N GLU A 12 17.22 16.50 5.79
CA GLU A 12 16.95 17.54 6.76
C GLU A 12 16.36 18.77 6.07
N TYR A 13 15.43 19.45 6.73
CA TYR A 13 14.89 20.74 6.32
C TYR A 13 15.01 21.70 7.51
N GLY A 14 15.98 22.60 7.44
CA GLY A 14 16.34 23.45 8.59
C GLY A 14 16.74 22.57 9.79
N ASN A 15 16.03 22.72 10.90
CA ASN A 15 16.29 21.93 12.12
C ASN A 15 15.46 20.63 12.19
N LYS A 16 14.64 20.33 11.20
CA LYS A 16 13.79 19.12 11.19
C LYS A 16 14.42 18.03 10.35
N LYS A 17 14.72 16.90 10.98
CA LYS A 17 15.14 15.68 10.31
C LYS A 17 13.89 14.98 9.75
N ALA A 18 13.71 15.04 8.45
CA ALA A 18 12.55 14.46 7.77
C ALA A 18 12.76 12.97 7.45
N LEU A 19 14.03 12.55 7.25
CA LEU A 19 14.44 11.14 7.13
C LEU A 19 15.76 10.95 7.87
N ASN A 20 15.86 9.84 8.60
CA ASN A 20 17.02 9.46 9.38
C ASN A 20 17.49 8.06 9.02
N SER A 21 18.45 7.95 8.11
CA SER A 21 19.09 6.68 7.72
C SER A 21 18.10 5.59 7.27
N VAL A 22 17.09 5.96 6.48
CA VAL A 22 16.08 5.03 5.99
C VAL A 22 16.69 4.08 4.97
N SER A 23 16.50 2.76 5.18
CA SER A 23 16.90 1.71 4.26
C SER A 23 15.70 0.81 3.96
N ILE A 24 15.36 0.66 2.66
CA ILE A 24 14.20 -0.10 2.18
C ILE A 24 14.56 -0.77 0.86
N GLU A 25 14.13 -2.00 0.69
CA GLU A 25 14.24 -2.77 -0.55
C GLU A 25 12.86 -3.05 -1.13
N VAL A 26 12.67 -2.73 -2.40
CA VAL A 26 11.43 -2.99 -3.13
C VAL A 26 11.68 -4.07 -4.18
N LYS A 27 11.09 -5.23 -3.99
CA LYS A 27 11.24 -6.39 -4.89
C LYS A 27 10.43 -6.20 -6.17
N GLU A 28 10.98 -6.67 -7.28
CA GLU A 28 10.35 -6.59 -8.60
C GLU A 28 9.04 -7.40 -8.67
N GLY A 29 8.01 -6.85 -9.34
CA GLY A 29 6.72 -7.51 -9.55
C GLY A 29 5.85 -7.61 -8.30
N ARG A 30 6.08 -6.79 -7.28
CA ARG A 30 5.32 -6.78 -6.03
C ARG A 30 4.65 -5.43 -5.77
N ILE A 31 3.65 -5.42 -4.91
CA ILE A 31 3.05 -4.21 -4.36
C ILE A 31 3.65 -3.99 -2.98
N PHE A 32 4.34 -2.88 -2.81
CA PHE A 32 5.02 -2.48 -1.59
C PHE A 32 4.26 -1.33 -0.91
N GLY A 33 3.77 -1.53 0.29
CA GLY A 33 3.09 -0.51 1.10
C GLY A 33 4.09 0.36 1.86
N LEU A 34 4.06 1.67 1.62
CA LEU A 34 4.81 2.66 2.40
C LEU A 34 3.88 3.32 3.41
N LEU A 35 3.97 2.90 4.67
CA LEU A 35 3.04 3.26 5.74
C LEU A 35 3.66 4.28 6.70
N GLY A 36 2.81 4.92 7.48
CA GLY A 36 3.22 5.84 8.54
C GLY A 36 2.23 6.99 8.74
N PRO A 37 2.27 7.67 9.89
CA PRO A 37 1.42 8.82 10.16
C PRO A 37 1.74 10.01 9.25
N ASN A 38 0.89 11.04 9.30
CA ASN A 38 1.16 12.28 8.61
C ASN A 38 2.42 12.95 9.17
N GLY A 39 3.31 13.40 8.28
CA GLY A 39 4.59 13.97 8.67
C GLY A 39 5.70 12.98 9.01
N ALA A 40 5.47 11.67 8.90
CA ALA A 40 6.46 10.62 9.17
C ALA A 40 7.68 10.62 8.22
N GLY A 41 7.59 11.28 7.05
CA GLY A 41 8.67 11.31 6.07
C GLY A 41 8.34 10.63 4.73
N LYS A 42 7.20 9.96 4.60
CA LYS A 42 6.79 9.24 3.37
C LYS A 42 6.89 10.09 2.11
N THR A 43 6.25 11.26 2.10
CA THR A 43 6.27 12.17 0.94
C THR A 43 7.69 12.67 0.64
N THR A 44 8.53 12.89 1.67
CA THR A 44 9.95 13.25 1.47
C THR A 44 10.69 12.11 0.77
N LEU A 45 10.50 10.87 1.21
CA LEU A 45 11.11 9.70 0.58
C LEU A 45 10.64 9.54 -0.87
N ILE A 46 9.34 9.65 -1.13
CA ILE A 46 8.75 9.60 -2.47
C ILE A 46 9.35 10.71 -3.37
N ARG A 47 9.51 11.93 -2.87
CA ARG A 47 10.14 13.03 -3.63
C ARG A 47 11.60 12.75 -3.96
N ILE A 48 12.35 12.08 -3.07
CA ILE A 48 13.73 11.67 -3.32
C ILE A 48 13.77 10.58 -4.39
N ILE A 49 12.90 9.56 -4.32
CA ILE A 49 12.80 8.51 -5.34
C ILE A 49 12.46 9.10 -6.72
N ASN A 50 11.64 10.17 -6.77
CA ASN A 50 11.29 10.85 -8.03
C ASN A 50 12.32 11.93 -8.46
N GLN A 51 13.44 12.07 -7.77
CA GLN A 51 14.46 13.12 -8.02
C GLN A 51 13.90 14.56 -7.98
N ILE A 52 12.82 14.79 -7.26
CA ILE A 52 12.29 16.12 -7.00
C ILE A 52 13.16 16.82 -5.94
N THR A 53 13.71 16.04 -5.01
CA THR A 53 14.60 16.48 -3.94
C THR A 53 15.78 15.51 -3.85
N ALA A 54 16.98 16.01 -3.61
CA ALA A 54 18.16 15.19 -3.36
C ALA A 54 18.23 14.77 -1.87
N PRO A 55 18.69 13.55 -1.56
CA PRO A 55 19.03 13.18 -0.19
C PRO A 55 20.28 13.95 0.27
N ASP A 56 20.44 14.15 1.58
CA ASP A 56 21.63 14.75 2.15
C ASP A 56 22.71 13.68 2.42
N LYS A 57 22.27 12.44 2.73
CA LYS A 57 23.14 11.27 2.88
C LYS A 57 22.44 10.03 2.29
N GLY A 58 23.24 8.99 2.04
CA GLY A 58 22.77 7.74 1.47
C GLY A 58 22.62 7.80 -0.05
N GLU A 59 22.13 6.73 -0.63
CA GLU A 59 21.91 6.63 -2.07
C GLU A 59 20.71 5.75 -2.41
N ILE A 60 20.29 5.85 -3.66
CA ILE A 60 19.23 5.02 -4.22
C ILE A 60 19.78 4.28 -5.43
N LEU A 61 19.49 2.97 -5.49
CA LEU A 61 19.74 2.14 -6.66
C LEU A 61 18.41 1.81 -7.34
N PHE A 62 18.41 1.81 -8.67
CA PHE A 62 17.29 1.39 -9.49
C PHE A 62 17.73 0.23 -10.39
N SER A 63 17.14 -0.94 -10.20
CA SER A 63 17.53 -2.18 -10.88
C SER A 63 19.04 -2.46 -10.81
N GLY A 64 19.65 -2.27 -9.62
CA GLY A 64 21.06 -2.48 -9.35
C GLY A 64 22.01 -1.37 -9.81
N GLU A 65 21.52 -0.36 -10.52
CA GLU A 65 22.34 0.80 -10.93
C GLU A 65 22.07 2.00 -10.02
N LYS A 66 23.10 2.82 -9.75
CA LYS A 66 22.91 4.11 -9.08
C LYS A 66 21.86 4.94 -9.80
N PHE A 67 20.88 5.45 -9.05
CA PHE A 67 19.75 6.16 -9.62
C PHE A 67 20.19 7.40 -10.41
N LYS A 68 19.71 7.51 -11.66
CA LYS A 68 20.04 8.60 -12.60
C LYS A 68 18.76 9.13 -13.24
N ARG A 69 18.82 10.36 -13.77
CA ARG A 69 17.68 11.02 -14.44
C ARG A 69 17.05 10.17 -15.57
N LYS A 70 17.86 9.35 -16.27
CA LYS A 70 17.37 8.42 -17.30
C LYS A 70 16.30 7.43 -16.77
N HIS A 71 16.37 7.07 -15.48
CA HIS A 71 15.46 6.10 -14.88
C HIS A 71 14.05 6.66 -14.63
N ILE A 72 13.88 7.99 -14.60
CA ILE A 72 12.58 8.65 -14.40
C ILE A 72 11.57 8.30 -15.50
N GLN A 73 12.03 7.94 -16.70
CA GLN A 73 11.16 7.46 -17.77
C GLN A 73 10.50 6.11 -17.44
N ASN A 74 11.14 5.30 -16.59
CA ASN A 74 10.65 4.01 -16.13
C ASN A 74 9.80 4.10 -14.85
N ILE A 75 9.51 5.32 -14.37
CA ILE A 75 8.74 5.56 -13.16
C ILE A 75 7.46 6.30 -13.51
N GLY A 76 6.33 5.76 -13.06
CA GLY A 76 5.05 6.45 -12.99
C GLY A 76 4.86 6.99 -11.58
N TYR A 77 4.53 8.27 -11.43
CA TYR A 77 4.25 8.87 -10.12
C TYR A 77 2.88 9.56 -10.13
N LEU A 78 2.01 9.10 -9.24
CA LEU A 78 0.73 9.72 -8.95
C LEU A 78 0.86 10.40 -7.58
N PRO A 79 0.99 11.73 -7.53
CA PRO A 79 1.05 12.47 -6.29
C PRO A 79 -0.34 12.61 -5.64
N GLU A 80 -0.37 12.79 -4.31
CA GLU A 80 -1.59 13.08 -3.56
C GLU A 80 -2.28 14.36 -4.06
N GLU A 81 -1.49 15.43 -4.32
CA GLU A 81 -1.99 16.65 -4.93
C GLU A 81 -2.06 16.51 -6.45
N ARG A 82 -3.14 17.06 -7.03
CA ARG A 82 -3.37 16.95 -8.47
C ARG A 82 -2.44 17.81 -9.28
N GLY A 83 -1.57 17.16 -10.07
CA GLY A 83 -0.66 17.81 -11.00
C GLY A 83 -1.24 18.08 -12.40
N LEU A 84 -2.57 18.11 -12.53
CA LEU A 84 -3.22 18.31 -13.83
C LEU A 84 -3.39 19.81 -14.18
N TYR A 85 -3.12 20.19 -15.43
CA TYR A 85 -3.30 21.56 -15.94
C TYR A 85 -4.78 21.83 -16.19
N LYS A 86 -5.38 22.70 -15.37
CA LYS A 86 -6.83 22.95 -15.32
C LYS A 86 -7.45 23.38 -16.66
N SER A 87 -6.78 24.25 -17.41
CA SER A 87 -7.26 24.78 -18.69
C SER A 87 -7.06 23.86 -19.88
N MET A 88 -6.31 22.78 -19.74
CA MET A 88 -5.99 21.83 -20.79
C MET A 88 -7.11 20.83 -21.00
N LYS A 89 -7.36 20.39 -22.24
CA LYS A 89 -8.28 19.28 -22.50
C LYS A 89 -7.66 17.97 -22.02
N VAL A 90 -8.48 17.09 -21.48
CA VAL A 90 -8.07 15.80 -20.89
C VAL A 90 -7.24 14.96 -21.87
N GLY A 91 -7.71 14.81 -23.12
CA GLY A 91 -6.97 14.03 -24.13
C GLY A 91 -5.63 14.66 -24.53
N GLU A 92 -5.56 15.98 -24.59
CA GLU A 92 -4.33 16.72 -24.87
C GLU A 92 -3.32 16.56 -23.73
N GLN A 93 -3.78 16.65 -22.47
CA GLN A 93 -2.94 16.47 -21.32
C GLN A 93 -2.37 15.04 -21.20
N CYS A 94 -3.22 14.02 -21.37
CA CYS A 94 -2.73 12.64 -21.36
C CYS A 94 -1.70 12.40 -22.46
N LEU A 95 -1.92 12.97 -23.68
CA LEU A 95 -0.97 12.87 -24.78
C LEU A 95 0.35 13.58 -24.45
N TYR A 96 0.27 14.78 -23.90
CA TYR A 96 1.45 15.55 -23.48
C TYR A 96 2.28 14.81 -22.44
N LEU A 97 1.65 14.31 -21.36
CA LEU A 97 2.33 13.58 -20.31
C LEU A 97 2.92 12.25 -20.81
N ALA A 98 2.23 11.53 -21.68
CA ALA A 98 2.72 10.31 -22.30
C ALA A 98 3.98 10.58 -23.17
N GLN A 99 3.98 11.66 -23.94
CA GLN A 99 5.13 12.05 -24.76
C GLN A 99 6.32 12.52 -23.90
N LEU A 100 6.10 13.19 -22.77
CA LEU A 100 7.15 13.53 -21.81
C LEU A 100 7.84 12.29 -21.23
N LYS A 101 7.11 11.17 -21.15
CA LYS A 101 7.65 9.86 -20.73
C LYS A 101 8.26 9.05 -21.88
N GLY A 102 8.36 9.65 -23.07
CA GLY A 102 9.05 9.08 -24.23
C GLY A 102 8.16 8.29 -25.20
N LEU A 103 6.83 8.23 -25.00
CA LEU A 103 5.95 7.56 -25.94
C LEU A 103 5.83 8.33 -27.27
N PRO A 104 5.96 7.67 -28.43
CA PRO A 104 5.62 8.25 -29.72
C PRO A 104 4.15 8.67 -29.76
N LYS A 105 3.85 9.79 -30.45
CA LYS A 105 2.49 10.38 -30.53
C LYS A 105 1.40 9.38 -30.91
N ASN A 106 1.67 8.53 -31.90
CA ASN A 106 0.66 7.56 -32.41
C ASN A 106 0.41 6.45 -31.38
N GLU A 107 1.45 5.93 -30.76
CA GLU A 107 1.36 4.93 -29.69
C GLU A 107 0.62 5.50 -28.46
N ALA A 108 0.98 6.72 -28.04
CA ALA A 108 0.31 7.41 -26.95
C ALA A 108 -1.20 7.55 -27.21
N LYS A 109 -1.62 7.92 -28.42
CA LYS A 109 -3.04 8.00 -28.79
C LYS A 109 -3.76 6.66 -28.69
N GLN A 110 -3.13 5.58 -29.14
CA GLN A 110 -3.70 4.23 -29.06
C GLN A 110 -3.87 3.80 -27.61
N LYS A 111 -2.86 4.03 -26.75
CA LYS A 111 -2.91 3.70 -25.32
C LYS A 111 -3.94 4.57 -24.57
N ILE A 112 -4.06 5.88 -24.91
CA ILE A 112 -5.11 6.75 -24.38
C ILE A 112 -6.49 6.17 -24.74
N HIS A 113 -6.72 5.84 -25.97
CA HIS A 113 -8.00 5.28 -26.41
C HIS A 113 -8.32 3.97 -25.68
N HIS A 114 -7.35 3.07 -25.54
CA HIS A 114 -7.48 1.82 -24.79
C HIS A 114 -7.90 2.07 -23.33
N TRP A 115 -7.14 2.87 -22.59
CA TRP A 115 -7.42 3.18 -21.19
C TRP A 115 -8.75 3.89 -20.98
N PHE A 116 -9.06 4.86 -21.85
CA PHE A 116 -10.32 5.60 -21.76
C PHE A 116 -11.53 4.73 -22.07
N LYS A 117 -11.41 3.79 -23.00
CA LYS A 117 -12.45 2.79 -23.25
C LYS A 117 -12.60 1.84 -22.06
N LYS A 118 -11.49 1.31 -21.54
CA LYS A 118 -11.45 0.38 -20.40
C LYS A 118 -12.13 0.97 -19.14
N LEU A 119 -11.85 2.23 -18.83
CA LEU A 119 -12.37 2.91 -17.63
C LEU A 119 -13.67 3.71 -17.87
N ASN A 120 -14.30 3.55 -19.05
CA ASN A 120 -15.51 4.25 -19.46
C ASN A 120 -15.38 5.80 -19.41
N MET A 121 -14.28 6.32 -19.96
CA MET A 121 -13.91 7.75 -19.89
C MET A 121 -13.92 8.44 -21.28
N MET A 122 -14.37 7.77 -22.34
CA MET A 122 -14.29 8.29 -23.73
C MET A 122 -14.94 9.66 -23.92
N GLY A 123 -16.06 9.91 -23.22
CA GLY A 123 -16.76 11.20 -23.25
C GLY A 123 -16.01 12.36 -22.59
N TRP A 124 -14.84 12.11 -21.95
CA TRP A 124 -14.08 13.16 -21.24
C TRP A 124 -12.94 13.72 -22.08
N LEU A 125 -12.55 13.09 -23.19
CA LEU A 125 -11.37 13.46 -23.99
C LEU A 125 -11.32 14.96 -24.38
N ASN A 126 -12.49 15.52 -24.72
CA ASN A 126 -12.62 16.92 -25.16
C ASN A 126 -12.98 17.90 -24.03
N LYS A 127 -13.27 17.41 -22.82
CA LYS A 127 -13.52 18.25 -21.66
C LYS A 127 -12.22 18.89 -21.15
N LYS A 128 -12.31 20.10 -20.61
CA LYS A 128 -11.20 20.67 -19.85
C LYS A 128 -11.09 19.96 -18.50
N VAL A 129 -9.88 19.91 -17.94
CA VAL A 129 -9.63 19.31 -16.63
C VAL A 129 -10.44 19.98 -15.53
N GLU A 130 -10.64 21.29 -15.60
CA GLU A 130 -11.45 22.04 -14.63
C GLU A 130 -12.94 21.66 -14.60
N GLU A 131 -13.45 21.03 -15.66
CA GLU A 131 -14.83 20.54 -15.77
C GLU A 131 -15.04 19.16 -15.13
N LEU A 132 -13.96 18.53 -14.67
CA LEU A 132 -13.99 17.19 -14.07
C LEU A 132 -14.35 17.25 -12.59
N SER A 133 -15.14 16.28 -12.13
CA SER A 133 -15.28 16.02 -10.69
C SER A 133 -13.96 15.53 -10.10
N LYS A 134 -13.89 15.51 -8.77
CA LYS A 134 -12.69 15.01 -8.06
C LYS A 134 -12.31 13.58 -8.47
N GLY A 135 -13.27 12.66 -8.51
CA GLY A 135 -13.02 11.28 -8.91
C GLY A 135 -12.68 11.14 -10.39
N MET A 136 -13.31 11.94 -11.27
CA MET A 136 -12.95 11.95 -12.70
C MET A 136 -11.49 12.40 -12.90
N ALA A 137 -11.07 13.49 -12.25
CA ALA A 137 -9.71 14.00 -12.33
C ALA A 137 -8.69 12.96 -11.78
N GLN A 138 -9.05 12.23 -10.72
CA GLN A 138 -8.22 11.17 -10.15
C GLN A 138 -8.01 10.01 -11.14
N LYS A 139 -9.08 9.58 -11.84
CA LYS A 139 -8.96 8.56 -12.91
C LYS A 139 -8.04 9.02 -14.04
N VAL A 140 -8.18 10.27 -14.49
CA VAL A 140 -7.31 10.83 -15.53
C VAL A 140 -5.85 10.87 -15.07
N GLN A 141 -5.61 11.25 -13.82
CA GLN A 141 -4.27 11.28 -13.24
C GLN A 141 -3.67 9.87 -13.13
N PHE A 142 -4.45 8.88 -12.69
CA PHE A 142 -4.04 7.48 -12.67
C PHE A 142 -3.64 6.99 -14.06
N VAL A 143 -4.50 7.19 -15.09
CA VAL A 143 -4.19 6.81 -16.47
C VAL A 143 -2.91 7.49 -16.95
N SER A 144 -2.75 8.78 -16.71
CA SER A 144 -1.54 9.52 -17.10
C SER A 144 -0.26 8.98 -16.45
N THR A 145 -0.40 8.40 -15.24
CA THR A 145 0.71 7.82 -14.49
C THR A 145 1.16 6.48 -15.07
N VAL A 146 0.25 5.65 -15.56
CA VAL A 146 0.53 4.26 -15.97
C VAL A 146 0.62 4.04 -17.47
N ILE A 147 0.20 5.02 -18.29
CA ILE A 147 0.04 4.90 -19.73
C ILE A 147 1.34 4.52 -20.48
N HIS A 148 2.49 4.93 -19.96
CA HIS A 148 3.80 4.63 -20.54
C HIS A 148 4.38 3.29 -20.08
N GLN A 149 3.60 2.47 -19.34
CA GLN A 149 3.97 1.15 -18.84
C GLN A 149 5.28 1.16 -18.04
N PRO A 150 5.33 1.95 -16.97
CA PRO A 150 6.55 2.08 -16.17
C PRO A 150 6.90 0.78 -15.44
N LYS A 151 8.19 0.54 -15.22
CA LYS A 151 8.69 -0.58 -14.42
C LYS A 151 8.35 -0.40 -12.93
N LEU A 152 8.36 0.86 -12.44
CA LEU A 152 8.00 1.23 -11.09
C LEU A 152 6.86 2.25 -11.11
N ILE A 153 5.78 1.98 -10.37
CA ILE A 153 4.64 2.87 -10.19
C ILE A 153 4.59 3.30 -8.72
N ILE A 154 4.57 4.59 -8.47
CA ILE A 154 4.45 5.15 -7.13
C ILE A 154 3.08 5.83 -7.06
N LEU A 155 2.24 5.37 -6.16
CA LEU A 155 0.87 5.85 -5.94
C LEU A 155 0.77 6.44 -4.53
N ASP A 156 0.68 7.77 -4.44
CA ASP A 156 0.52 8.47 -3.18
C ASP A 156 -0.97 8.80 -2.96
N GLU A 157 -1.60 8.14 -2.00
CA GLU A 157 -3.03 8.22 -1.68
C GLU A 157 -3.95 8.03 -2.91
N PRO A 158 -3.81 6.95 -3.71
CA PRO A 158 -4.49 6.81 -5.00
C PRO A 158 -6.01 6.73 -4.90
N PHE A 159 -6.56 6.35 -3.75
CA PHE A 159 -8.00 6.15 -3.56
C PHE A 159 -8.72 7.42 -3.05
N THR A 160 -7.98 8.50 -2.82
CA THR A 160 -8.56 9.76 -2.33
C THR A 160 -9.46 10.40 -3.39
N GLY A 161 -10.72 10.67 -3.01
CA GLY A 161 -11.72 11.28 -3.88
C GLY A 161 -12.53 10.30 -4.73
N PHE A 162 -12.31 9.00 -4.57
CA PHE A 162 -13.18 7.97 -5.15
C PHE A 162 -14.27 7.54 -4.18
N ASP A 163 -15.44 7.18 -4.73
CA ASP A 163 -16.43 6.36 -4.06
C ASP A 163 -15.97 4.88 -4.00
N PRO A 164 -16.63 4.02 -3.22
CA PRO A 164 -16.23 2.61 -3.10
C PRO A 164 -16.17 1.87 -4.43
N ILE A 165 -17.10 2.11 -5.37
CA ILE A 165 -17.15 1.43 -6.67
C ILE A 165 -15.94 1.82 -7.51
N ASN A 166 -15.64 3.12 -7.58
CA ASN A 166 -14.48 3.60 -8.33
C ASN A 166 -13.15 3.19 -7.68
N SER A 167 -13.10 3.12 -6.34
CA SER A 167 -11.94 2.59 -5.62
C SER A 167 -11.65 1.15 -6.02
N GLU A 168 -12.69 0.30 -6.09
CA GLU A 168 -12.57 -1.11 -6.47
C GLU A 168 -12.06 -1.28 -7.91
N ILE A 169 -12.56 -0.46 -8.84
CA ILE A 169 -12.07 -0.45 -10.23
C ILE A 169 -10.56 -0.15 -10.27
N ILE A 170 -10.10 0.85 -9.51
CA ILE A 170 -8.68 1.21 -9.49
C ILE A 170 -7.83 0.16 -8.78
N LYS A 171 -8.33 -0.50 -7.72
CA LYS A 171 -7.64 -1.63 -7.08
C LYS A 171 -7.39 -2.76 -8.08
N ASN A 172 -8.43 -3.14 -8.83
CA ASN A 172 -8.31 -4.19 -9.86
C ASN A 172 -7.30 -3.81 -10.95
N GLU A 173 -7.24 -2.53 -11.35
CA GLU A 173 -6.22 -2.06 -12.29
C GLU A 173 -4.80 -2.10 -11.71
N ILE A 174 -4.63 -1.80 -10.42
CA ILE A 174 -3.35 -1.91 -9.72
C ILE A 174 -2.87 -3.38 -9.71
N ILE A 175 -3.76 -4.32 -9.40
CA ILE A 175 -3.46 -5.76 -9.43
C ILE A 175 -3.08 -6.19 -10.86
N ALA A 176 -3.85 -5.80 -11.87
CA ALA A 176 -3.56 -6.12 -13.26
C ALA A 176 -2.21 -5.54 -13.74
N LEU A 177 -1.83 -4.35 -13.28
CA LEU A 177 -0.51 -3.76 -13.57
C LEU A 177 0.63 -4.56 -12.94
N LYS A 178 0.46 -5.05 -11.70
CA LYS A 178 1.41 -5.96 -11.05
C LYS A 178 1.55 -7.26 -11.84
N GLU A 179 0.44 -7.88 -12.22
CA GLU A 179 0.42 -9.14 -12.99
C GLU A 179 1.09 -8.98 -14.37
N ASN A 180 1.05 -7.77 -14.95
CA ASN A 180 1.77 -7.43 -16.16
C ASN A 180 3.23 -7.01 -15.94
N GLY A 181 3.78 -7.22 -14.74
CA GLY A 181 5.20 -7.07 -14.42
C GLY A 181 5.61 -5.70 -13.87
N SER A 182 4.69 -4.78 -13.63
CA SER A 182 5.01 -3.53 -12.93
C SER A 182 5.22 -3.79 -11.44
N THR A 183 6.18 -3.07 -10.84
CA THR A 183 6.33 -2.98 -9.38
C THR A 183 5.61 -1.73 -8.88
N ILE A 184 4.95 -1.81 -7.73
CA ILE A 184 4.11 -0.72 -7.27
C ILE A 184 4.50 -0.34 -5.83
N ILE A 185 4.72 0.93 -5.57
CA ILE A 185 4.79 1.49 -4.21
C ILE A 185 3.45 2.19 -3.95
N LEU A 186 2.75 1.74 -2.93
CA LEU A 186 1.47 2.27 -2.48
C LEU A 186 1.67 3.01 -1.16
N SER A 187 1.58 4.33 -1.16
CA SER A 187 1.56 5.14 0.05
C SER A 187 0.11 5.45 0.41
N THR A 188 -0.34 4.97 1.57
CA THR A 188 -1.70 5.20 2.04
C THR A 188 -1.79 5.07 3.56
N HIS A 189 -2.80 5.70 4.13
CA HIS A 189 -3.21 5.54 5.52
C HIS A 189 -4.39 4.57 5.69
N ARG A 190 -4.93 4.01 4.60
CA ARG A 190 -6.03 3.05 4.61
C ARG A 190 -5.50 1.63 4.78
N MET A 191 -5.46 1.15 6.03
CA MET A 191 -4.85 -0.15 6.37
C MET A 191 -5.57 -1.34 5.72
N GLU A 192 -6.88 -1.25 5.49
CA GLU A 192 -7.64 -2.26 4.74
C GLU A 192 -7.10 -2.45 3.31
N SER A 193 -6.81 -1.33 2.61
CA SER A 193 -6.23 -1.40 1.26
C SER A 193 -4.80 -1.97 1.26
N VAL A 194 -4.07 -1.80 2.35
CA VAL A 194 -2.73 -2.39 2.52
C VAL A 194 -2.82 -3.90 2.67
N GLU A 195 -3.72 -4.38 3.53
CA GLU A 195 -3.93 -5.82 3.72
C GLU A 195 -4.40 -6.54 2.45
N GLU A 196 -5.22 -5.84 1.66
CA GLU A 196 -5.80 -6.39 0.44
C GLU A 196 -4.81 -6.41 -0.74
N LEU A 197 -3.95 -5.41 -0.85
CA LEU A 197 -3.14 -5.19 -2.05
C LEU A 197 -1.65 -5.47 -1.87
N CYS A 198 -1.08 -5.21 -0.67
CA CYS A 198 0.36 -5.21 -0.50
C CYS A 198 0.93 -6.59 -0.21
N ASP A 199 2.04 -6.91 -0.83
CA ASP A 199 2.84 -8.10 -0.55
C ASP A 199 3.87 -7.82 0.56
N ASP A 200 4.52 -6.67 0.50
CA ASP A 200 5.52 -6.20 1.46
C ASP A 200 5.12 -4.81 1.97
N ILE A 201 5.53 -4.47 3.18
CA ILE A 201 5.30 -3.13 3.74
C ILE A 201 6.54 -2.61 4.47
N ALA A 202 6.68 -1.28 4.50
CA ALA A 202 7.53 -0.58 5.46
C ALA A 202 6.72 0.46 6.21
N LEU A 203 6.91 0.52 7.52
CA LEU A 203 6.34 1.53 8.40
C LEU A 203 7.41 2.56 8.75
N VAL A 204 7.16 3.79 8.33
CA VAL A 204 8.02 4.94 8.64
C VAL A 204 7.37 5.76 9.72
N ASN A 205 8.10 6.03 10.81
CA ASN A 205 7.70 6.94 11.87
C ASN A 205 8.84 7.91 12.18
N SER A 206 8.53 9.18 12.39
CA SER A 206 9.50 10.23 12.75
C SER A 206 10.78 10.24 11.87
N GLY A 207 10.65 9.86 10.60
CA GLY A 207 11.75 9.80 9.64
C GLY A 207 12.57 8.51 9.67
N GLU A 208 12.21 7.52 10.47
CA GLU A 208 12.87 6.23 10.58
C GLU A 208 11.98 5.10 10.08
N CYS A 209 12.58 4.04 9.51
CA CYS A 209 11.87 2.82 9.14
C CYS A 209 11.85 1.90 10.37
N ILE A 210 10.71 1.82 11.05
CA ILE A 210 10.56 1.06 12.29
C ILE A 210 10.12 -0.39 12.04
N LEU A 211 9.61 -0.69 10.84
CA LEU A 211 9.11 -2.01 10.48
C LEU A 211 9.25 -2.23 8.98
N ASN A 212 9.75 -3.38 8.56
CA ASN A 212 9.90 -3.75 7.16
C ASN A 212 9.83 -5.26 6.98
N GLY A 213 9.04 -5.75 6.03
CA GLY A 213 8.90 -7.17 5.72
C GLY A 213 7.66 -7.47 4.90
N THR A 214 7.37 -8.76 4.70
CA THR A 214 6.11 -9.17 4.08
C THR A 214 4.94 -8.94 5.04
N VAL A 215 3.76 -8.67 4.50
CA VAL A 215 2.54 -8.50 5.30
C VAL A 215 2.31 -9.71 6.20
N GLU A 216 2.53 -10.91 5.66
CA GLU A 216 2.36 -12.17 6.40
C GLU A 216 3.37 -12.31 7.55
N GLU A 217 4.67 -12.13 7.30
CA GLU A 217 5.72 -12.18 8.34
C GLU A 217 5.45 -11.19 9.47
N ILE A 218 5.05 -9.97 9.11
CA ILE A 218 4.75 -8.92 10.08
C ILE A 218 3.56 -9.33 10.96
N LYS A 219 2.46 -9.80 10.36
CA LYS A 219 1.28 -10.27 11.12
C LYS A 219 1.64 -11.44 12.04
N GLN A 220 2.49 -12.35 11.59
CA GLN A 220 2.97 -13.48 12.42
C GLN A 220 3.84 -13.01 13.59
N ASN A 221 4.71 -12.03 13.39
CA ASN A 221 5.58 -11.50 14.45
C ASN A 221 4.80 -10.74 15.54
N PHE A 222 3.65 -10.16 15.19
CA PHE A 222 2.76 -9.45 16.12
C PHE A 222 1.60 -10.30 16.65
N LYS A 223 1.65 -11.60 16.45
CA LYS A 223 0.64 -12.56 16.85
C LYS A 223 0.45 -12.58 18.37
N GLU A 224 -0.79 -12.40 18.81
CA GLU A 224 -1.16 -12.34 20.23
C GLU A 224 -1.73 -13.66 20.77
N HIS A 225 -1.75 -14.73 19.97
CA HIS A 225 -2.35 -16.02 20.30
C HIS A 225 -3.81 -15.93 20.74
N ILE A 226 -4.60 -15.19 19.94
CA ILE A 226 -6.05 -15.07 20.07
C ILE A 226 -6.72 -16.13 19.20
N PHE A 227 -7.67 -16.86 19.76
CA PHE A 227 -8.38 -17.95 19.11
C PHE A 227 -9.87 -17.69 19.04
N GLU A 228 -10.43 -17.73 17.84
CA GLU A 228 -11.86 -17.65 17.58
C GLU A 228 -12.42 -19.07 17.44
N VAL A 229 -13.41 -19.40 18.24
CA VAL A 229 -14.01 -20.73 18.30
C VAL A 229 -15.51 -20.65 18.04
N LYS A 230 -16.00 -21.40 17.06
CA LYS A 230 -17.43 -21.67 16.87
C LYS A 230 -17.74 -23.07 17.38
N TYR A 231 -18.81 -23.23 18.13
CA TYR A 231 -19.14 -24.51 18.76
C TYR A 231 -20.66 -24.69 18.90
N LYS A 232 -21.09 -25.95 19.15
CA LYS A 232 -22.46 -26.30 19.60
C LYS A 232 -22.39 -26.81 21.02
N GLY A 233 -23.41 -26.47 21.81
CA GLY A 233 -23.47 -26.84 23.22
C GLY A 233 -23.26 -25.63 24.12
N GLN A 234 -23.03 -25.89 25.41
CA GLN A 234 -22.86 -24.84 26.42
C GLN A 234 -21.49 -24.96 27.07
N LEU A 235 -20.65 -23.94 26.90
CA LEU A 235 -19.36 -23.84 27.58
C LEU A 235 -19.60 -23.67 29.09
N LYS A 236 -19.02 -24.56 29.88
CA LYS A 236 -19.16 -24.54 31.35
C LYS A 236 -17.83 -24.18 31.99
N GLY A 237 -17.81 -23.02 32.67
CA GLY A 237 -16.65 -22.59 33.45
C GLY A 237 -15.53 -21.90 32.65
N ASN A 238 -14.45 -21.59 33.36
CA ASN A 238 -13.26 -20.96 32.78
C ASN A 238 -12.38 -22.02 32.12
N ILE A 239 -11.85 -21.68 30.94
CA ILE A 239 -10.81 -22.45 30.26
C ILE A 239 -9.47 -22.12 30.91
N GLN A 240 -8.78 -23.13 31.44
CA GLN A 240 -7.51 -22.92 32.15
C GLN A 240 -6.42 -22.41 31.20
N HIS A 241 -5.64 -21.43 31.66
CA HIS A 241 -4.56 -20.77 30.90
C HIS A 241 -5.02 -19.87 29.76
N PHE A 242 -6.33 -19.56 29.69
CA PHE A 242 -6.89 -18.69 28.68
C PHE A 242 -7.79 -17.62 29.31
N GLU A 243 -7.65 -16.41 28.79
CA GLU A 243 -8.56 -15.32 29.05
C GLU A 243 -9.70 -15.35 28.03
N THR A 244 -10.94 -15.33 28.48
CA THR A 244 -12.09 -15.20 27.59
C THR A 244 -12.33 -13.74 27.29
N LEU A 245 -11.96 -13.31 26.07
CA LEU A 245 -12.15 -11.93 25.61
C LEU A 245 -13.60 -11.60 25.27
N SER A 246 -14.29 -12.56 24.67
CA SER A 246 -15.74 -12.47 24.38
C SER A 246 -16.35 -13.86 24.33
N SER A 247 -17.65 -13.96 24.68
CA SER A 247 -18.42 -15.20 24.60
C SER A 247 -19.88 -14.88 24.31
N SER A 248 -20.46 -15.62 23.37
CA SER A 248 -21.87 -15.63 23.02
C SER A 248 -22.32 -17.05 22.72
N GLU A 249 -23.61 -17.27 22.51
CA GLU A 249 -24.12 -18.58 22.16
C GLU A 249 -23.47 -19.10 20.87
N GLY A 250 -22.73 -20.19 20.97
CA GLY A 250 -22.05 -20.85 19.86
C GLY A 250 -20.76 -20.18 19.35
N TYR A 251 -20.27 -19.14 20.03
CA TYR A 251 -19.05 -18.42 19.64
C TYR A 251 -18.30 -17.89 20.86
N ALA A 252 -16.97 -18.07 20.89
CA ALA A 252 -16.12 -17.48 21.91
C ALA A 252 -14.74 -17.11 21.34
N VAL A 253 -14.10 -16.12 21.98
CA VAL A 253 -12.73 -15.68 21.68
C VAL A 253 -11.89 -15.82 22.91
N PHE A 254 -10.78 -16.51 22.77
CA PHE A 254 -9.84 -16.79 23.86
C PHE A 254 -8.47 -16.21 23.54
N LYS A 255 -7.80 -15.65 24.55
CA LYS A 255 -6.39 -15.22 24.47
C LYS A 255 -5.55 -16.16 25.34
N ALA A 256 -4.51 -16.76 24.76
CA ALA A 256 -3.59 -17.58 25.52
C ALA A 256 -2.73 -16.72 26.46
N GLN A 257 -2.56 -17.15 27.70
CA GLN A 257 -1.64 -16.51 28.64
C GLN A 257 -0.16 -16.80 28.30
N ASP A 258 0.09 -17.95 27.61
CA ASP A 258 1.40 -18.35 27.12
C ASP A 258 1.28 -19.09 25.78
N LYS A 259 2.32 -18.97 24.95
CA LYS A 259 2.37 -19.55 23.57
C LYS A 259 2.24 -21.08 23.54
N GLU A 260 2.64 -21.74 24.61
CA GLU A 260 2.70 -23.22 24.67
C GLU A 260 1.33 -23.90 24.83
N TYR A 261 0.25 -23.16 25.10
CA TYR A 261 -1.04 -23.75 25.49
C TYR A 261 -2.05 -23.98 24.34
N THR A 262 -1.72 -23.70 23.07
CA THR A 262 -2.70 -23.82 21.95
C THR A 262 -3.38 -25.18 21.89
N HIS A 263 -2.62 -26.29 22.00
CA HIS A 263 -3.16 -27.66 22.00
C HIS A 263 -4.03 -27.96 23.23
N THR A 264 -3.75 -27.30 24.34
CA THR A 264 -4.51 -27.43 25.60
C THR A 264 -5.88 -26.81 25.46
N LEU A 265 -6.01 -25.67 24.72
CA LEU A 265 -7.30 -25.04 24.44
C LEU A 265 -8.22 -25.99 23.67
N ILE A 266 -7.73 -26.55 22.57
CA ILE A 266 -8.53 -27.47 21.75
C ILE A 266 -9.01 -28.65 22.61
N LYS A 267 -8.11 -29.25 23.40
CA LYS A 267 -8.46 -30.38 24.26
C LYS A 267 -9.56 -30.03 25.26
N GLN A 268 -9.43 -28.90 25.96
CA GLN A 268 -10.45 -28.47 26.94
C GLN A 268 -11.80 -28.15 26.28
N LEU A 269 -11.78 -27.62 25.04
CA LEU A 269 -13.00 -27.30 24.31
C LEU A 269 -13.74 -28.56 23.84
N VAL A 270 -13.05 -29.53 23.23
CA VAL A 270 -13.71 -30.76 22.74
C VAL A 270 -14.25 -31.66 23.87
N GLU A 271 -13.76 -31.52 25.11
CA GLU A 271 -14.29 -32.19 26.28
C GLU A 271 -15.63 -31.55 26.74
N GLN A 272 -15.96 -30.33 26.35
CA GLN A 272 -17.13 -29.61 26.82
C GLN A 272 -18.19 -29.35 25.75
N VAL A 273 -17.77 -29.16 24.49
CA VAL A 273 -18.63 -28.70 23.39
C VAL A 273 -18.25 -29.36 22.06
N ASP A 274 -19.18 -29.38 21.13
CA ASP A 274 -18.91 -29.80 19.75
C ASP A 274 -18.26 -28.61 18.97
N VAL A 275 -16.95 -28.67 18.79
CA VAL A 275 -16.21 -27.61 18.07
C VAL A 275 -16.52 -27.67 16.58
N ILE A 276 -17.01 -26.54 16.01
CA ILE A 276 -17.32 -26.39 14.58
C ILE A 276 -16.15 -25.79 13.82
N SER A 277 -15.52 -24.74 14.39
CA SER A 277 -14.32 -24.14 13.84
C SER A 277 -13.41 -23.62 14.95
N PHE A 278 -12.12 -23.71 14.70
CA PHE A 278 -11.06 -23.22 15.57
C PHE A 278 -10.03 -22.50 14.70
N ASN A 279 -9.96 -21.18 14.85
CA ASN A 279 -9.06 -20.33 14.05
C ASN A 279 -8.23 -19.46 14.97
N GLU A 280 -6.92 -19.42 14.74
CA GLU A 280 -6.08 -18.42 15.37
C GLU A 280 -6.20 -17.10 14.61
N LYS A 281 -6.57 -16.04 15.31
CA LYS A 281 -6.73 -14.71 14.75
C LYS A 281 -5.39 -14.00 14.67
N LEU A 282 -4.94 -13.68 13.47
CA LEU A 282 -3.81 -12.80 13.28
C LEU A 282 -4.25 -11.34 13.48
N PRO A 283 -3.36 -10.47 14.00
CA PRO A 283 -3.64 -9.04 14.09
C PRO A 283 -3.85 -8.46 12.69
N THR A 284 -4.64 -7.39 12.62
CA THR A 284 -4.73 -6.59 11.40
C THR A 284 -3.48 -5.72 11.25
N ILE A 285 -3.17 -5.26 10.03
CA ILE A 285 -2.08 -4.28 9.84
C ILE A 285 -2.37 -2.98 10.61
N ASN A 286 -3.65 -2.65 10.83
CA ASN A 286 -4.01 -1.52 11.69
C ASN A 286 -3.61 -1.75 13.15
N ASP A 287 -3.81 -2.96 13.70
CA ASP A 287 -3.40 -3.31 15.06
C ASP A 287 -1.88 -3.24 15.19
N VAL A 288 -1.15 -3.80 14.22
CA VAL A 288 0.32 -3.74 14.16
C VAL A 288 0.80 -2.29 14.12
N PHE A 289 0.16 -1.45 13.29
CA PHE A 289 0.48 -0.02 13.17
C PHE A 289 0.32 0.70 14.52
N ILE A 290 -0.82 0.50 15.20
CA ILE A 290 -1.09 1.13 16.51
C ILE A 290 -0.06 0.67 17.55
N GLN A 291 0.21 -0.64 17.65
CA GLN A 291 1.18 -1.18 18.59
C GLN A 291 2.59 -0.65 18.35
N SER A 292 3.01 -0.58 17.07
CA SER A 292 4.37 -0.13 16.72
C SER A 292 4.62 1.35 17.03
N ILE A 293 3.59 2.21 16.94
CA ILE A 293 3.71 3.63 17.25
C ILE A 293 3.55 3.91 18.75
N SER A 294 2.73 3.11 19.46
CA SER A 294 2.47 3.32 20.91
C SER A 294 3.63 2.87 21.79
N ASN A 295 4.55 2.06 21.30
CA ASN A 295 5.71 1.55 22.02
C ASN A 295 6.97 2.44 21.90
N GLU A 296 6.89 3.56 21.18
CA GLU A 296 7.89 4.63 21.10
C GLU A 296 7.53 5.78 22.05
#